data_e60cb05629856b13156d574fc34aa92e
#
_entry.id   e60cb05629856b13156d574fc34aa92e
#
_cell.length_a   1.000
_cell.length_b   1.000
_cell.length_c   1.000
_cell.angle_alpha   90.00
_cell.angle_beta   90.00
_cell.angle_gamma   90.00
#
_symmetry.space_group_name_H-M   'P 1'
#
loop_
_entity.id
_entity.type
_entity.pdbx_description
1 polymer ?
#
loop_
_entity_poly.entity_id
_entity_poly.type
_entity_poly.pdbx_seq_one_letter_code
_entity_poly.pdbx_strand_id
1 'polypeptide(L)'
;VPGAILIGIIITMIIGIPMGVTEFKGIVSAPESISPIFCKFEFDKIFTLDMLVVVFTFFFIDMFDTVGTLVGVCTKAKMMDENGNIHRLKEAFMADSIATTLGAMLGTSTTTTYVESAAGVAQGGRTGMTALVVAGCFVVALFFSPLFLSIPSAATAPALIIVGLLMMEQVKNIPFDDFSES
;
A
#
# COMPACT_ATOMS: atom_id res chain seq x y z
N VAL A 1 14.97 14.58 2.19
CA VAL A 1 14.44 15.47 1.15
C VAL A 1 13.20 14.81 0.58
N PRO A 2 12.01 15.47 0.64
CA PRO A 2 10.82 14.92 0.00
C PRO A 2 11.08 14.71 -1.49
N GLY A 3 10.76 13.55 -2.01
CA GLY A 3 10.98 13.19 -3.41
C GLY A 3 12.35 12.59 -3.76
N ALA A 4 13.27 12.43 -2.82
CA ALA A 4 14.57 11.81 -3.10
C ALA A 4 14.45 10.39 -3.66
N ILE A 5 13.50 9.62 -3.15
CA ILE A 5 13.21 8.27 -3.63
C ILE A 5 12.72 8.31 -5.08
N LEU A 6 11.80 9.21 -5.39
CA LEU A 6 11.28 9.37 -6.75
C LEU A 6 12.37 9.79 -7.74
N ILE A 7 13.22 10.74 -7.34
CA ILE A 7 14.37 11.17 -8.14
C ILE A 7 15.32 9.99 -8.37
N GLY A 8 15.61 9.20 -7.34
CA GLY A 8 16.44 8.00 -7.44
C GLY A 8 15.87 6.98 -8.44
N ILE A 9 14.58 6.70 -8.37
CA ILE A 9 13.89 5.79 -9.31
C ILE A 9 14.00 6.31 -10.75
N ILE A 10 13.75 7.62 -10.98
CA ILE A 10 13.82 8.23 -12.31
C ILE A 10 15.25 8.16 -12.88
N ILE A 11 16.26 8.49 -12.07
CA ILE A 11 17.66 8.41 -12.48
C ILE A 11 18.03 6.98 -12.84
N THR A 12 17.67 6.01 -12.00
CA THR A 12 17.97 4.59 -12.24
C THR A 12 17.26 4.07 -13.49
N MET A 13 16.01 4.51 -13.73
CA MET A 13 15.27 4.19 -14.95
C MET A 13 15.98 4.74 -16.21
N ILE A 14 16.43 6.01 -16.18
CA ILE A 14 17.15 6.62 -17.30
C ILE A 14 18.47 5.90 -17.58
N ILE A 15 19.21 5.51 -16.55
CA ILE A 15 20.46 4.75 -16.69
C ILE A 15 20.18 3.33 -17.19
N GLY A 16 19.07 2.73 -16.79
CA GLY A 16 18.66 1.38 -17.18
C GLY A 16 18.32 1.26 -18.68
N ILE A 17 17.92 2.34 -19.34
CA ILE A 17 17.60 2.35 -20.79
C ILE A 17 18.82 1.92 -21.63
N PRO A 18 19.99 2.59 -21.54
CA PRO A 18 21.16 2.20 -22.34
C PRO A 18 21.75 0.85 -21.92
N MET A 19 21.49 0.39 -20.69
CA MET A 19 21.93 -0.93 -20.21
C MET A 19 21.02 -2.07 -20.68
N GLY A 20 19.91 -1.79 -21.38
CA GLY A 20 18.97 -2.81 -21.83
C GLY A 20 18.12 -3.45 -20.71
N VAL A 21 18.13 -2.88 -19.51
CA VAL A 21 17.37 -3.35 -18.34
C VAL A 21 15.97 -2.78 -18.31
N THR A 22 15.78 -1.60 -18.92
CA THR A 22 14.50 -0.89 -18.98
C THR A 22 13.92 -1.01 -20.38
N GLU A 23 12.80 -1.74 -20.49
CA GLU A 23 11.99 -1.76 -21.72
C GLU A 23 10.99 -0.60 -21.69
N PHE A 24 11.25 0.42 -22.48
CA PHE A 24 10.34 1.55 -22.57
C PHE A 24 9.11 1.20 -23.42
N LYS A 25 7.95 1.03 -22.78
CA LYS A 25 6.67 0.62 -23.42
C LYS A 25 5.78 1.80 -23.84
N GLY A 26 6.28 3.02 -23.72
CA GLY A 26 5.52 4.24 -24.01
C GLY A 26 5.23 5.07 -22.77
N ILE A 27 4.64 6.26 -22.95
CA ILE A 27 4.33 7.18 -21.85
C ILE A 27 2.85 7.08 -21.48
N VAL A 28 1.96 6.98 -22.45
CA VAL A 28 0.50 7.03 -22.25
C VAL A 28 -0.16 5.89 -23.02
N SER A 29 -1.08 5.20 -22.39
CA SER A 29 -1.99 4.25 -23.02
C SER A 29 -3.41 4.39 -22.48
N ALA A 30 -4.38 3.92 -23.23
CA ALA A 30 -5.70 3.72 -22.66
C ALA A 30 -5.62 2.61 -21.58
N PRO A 31 -6.33 2.75 -20.45
CA PRO A 31 -6.40 1.70 -19.46
C PRO A 31 -6.89 0.38 -20.09
N GLU A 32 -6.26 -0.72 -19.72
CA GLU A 32 -6.70 -2.03 -20.17
C GLU A 32 -8.09 -2.35 -19.65
N SER A 33 -8.87 -3.10 -20.45
CA SER A 33 -10.21 -3.50 -20.04
C SER A 33 -10.15 -4.47 -18.86
N ILE A 34 -10.86 -4.17 -17.79
CA ILE A 34 -11.03 -5.05 -16.61
C ILE A 34 -12.08 -6.16 -16.85
N SER A 35 -12.77 -6.15 -18.01
CA SER A 35 -13.83 -7.11 -18.33
C SER A 35 -13.42 -8.59 -18.16
N PRO A 36 -12.19 -9.01 -18.49
CA PRO A 36 -11.82 -10.42 -18.34
C PRO A 36 -11.66 -10.89 -16.88
N ILE A 37 -11.44 -9.98 -15.94
CA ILE A 37 -11.21 -10.29 -14.51
C ILE A 37 -12.38 -9.88 -13.62
N PHE A 38 -13.27 -9.00 -14.12
CA PHE A 38 -14.39 -8.47 -13.34
C PHE A 38 -15.33 -9.59 -12.87
N CYS A 39 -15.49 -9.72 -11.55
CA CYS A 39 -16.35 -10.72 -10.90
C CYS A 39 -16.07 -12.16 -11.31
N LYS A 40 -14.86 -12.50 -11.71
CA LYS A 40 -14.44 -13.87 -12.06
C LYS A 40 -13.99 -14.62 -10.81
N PHE A 41 -14.95 -15.02 -10.00
CA PHE A 41 -14.69 -15.81 -8.80
C PHE A 41 -14.72 -17.31 -9.14
N GLU A 42 -13.69 -18.04 -8.76
CA GLU A 42 -13.64 -19.50 -8.81
C GLU A 42 -13.86 -20.07 -7.41
N PHE A 43 -14.99 -20.74 -7.22
CA PHE A 43 -15.38 -21.30 -5.91
C PHE A 43 -15.08 -22.79 -5.78
N ASP A 44 -14.66 -23.46 -6.85
CA ASP A 44 -14.54 -24.92 -6.90
C ASP A 44 -13.55 -25.53 -5.90
N LYS A 45 -12.54 -24.74 -5.48
CA LYS A 45 -11.48 -25.18 -4.56
C LYS A 45 -11.50 -24.50 -3.19
N ILE A 46 -12.48 -23.65 -2.90
CA ILE A 46 -12.51 -22.84 -1.65
C ILE A 46 -12.53 -23.72 -0.40
N PHE A 47 -13.21 -24.85 -0.45
CA PHE A 47 -13.36 -25.76 0.71
C PHE A 47 -12.23 -26.80 0.81
N THR A 48 -11.12 -26.63 0.08
CA THR A 48 -9.94 -27.48 0.29
C THR A 48 -9.14 -26.98 1.49
N LEU A 49 -8.49 -27.92 2.21
CA LEU A 49 -7.67 -27.59 3.37
C LEU A 49 -6.57 -26.59 3.02
N ASP A 50 -5.93 -26.76 1.86
CA ASP A 50 -4.87 -25.87 1.38
C ASP A 50 -5.38 -24.44 1.17
N MET A 51 -6.57 -24.29 0.58
CA MET A 51 -7.16 -22.97 0.36
C MET A 51 -7.57 -22.31 1.68
N LEU A 52 -8.06 -23.09 2.65
CA LEU A 52 -8.38 -22.57 3.97
C LEU A 52 -7.13 -22.02 4.68
N VAL A 53 -6.00 -22.72 4.60
CA VAL A 53 -4.72 -22.23 5.14
C VAL A 53 -4.28 -20.94 4.44
N VAL A 54 -4.40 -20.86 3.11
CA VAL A 54 -4.06 -19.67 2.33
C VAL A 54 -4.93 -18.49 2.75
N VAL A 55 -6.25 -18.65 2.79
CA VAL A 55 -7.20 -17.59 3.20
C VAL A 55 -6.89 -17.10 4.62
N PHE A 56 -6.66 -18.03 5.56
CA PHE A 56 -6.33 -17.70 6.94
C PHE A 56 -5.02 -16.92 7.03
N THR A 57 -4.00 -17.34 6.30
CA THR A 57 -2.70 -16.69 6.26
C THR A 57 -2.81 -15.26 5.71
N PHE A 58 -3.48 -15.07 4.58
CA PHE A 58 -3.68 -13.75 3.99
C PHE A 58 -4.53 -12.84 4.89
N PHE A 59 -5.57 -13.38 5.51
CA PHE A 59 -6.39 -12.63 6.47
C PHE A 59 -5.55 -12.08 7.63
N PHE A 60 -4.69 -12.91 8.24
CA PHE A 60 -3.83 -12.46 9.32
C PHE A 60 -2.80 -11.45 8.87
N ILE A 61 -2.15 -11.67 7.72
CA ILE A 61 -1.18 -10.72 7.16
C ILE A 61 -1.86 -9.36 6.93
N ASP A 62 -3.00 -9.33 6.27
CA ASP A 62 -3.76 -8.11 5.97
C ASP A 62 -4.21 -7.38 7.23
N MET A 63 -4.73 -8.14 8.22
CA MET A 63 -5.16 -7.59 9.50
C MET A 63 -3.99 -6.92 10.26
N PHE A 64 -2.85 -7.60 10.37
CA PHE A 64 -1.69 -7.06 11.09
C PHE A 64 -1.05 -5.89 10.35
N ASP A 65 -1.01 -5.92 9.03
CA ASP A 65 -0.51 -4.82 8.22
C ASP A 65 -1.39 -3.57 8.39
N THR A 66 -2.71 -3.73 8.31
CA THR A 66 -3.65 -2.62 8.51
C THR A 66 -3.57 -2.05 9.94
N VAL A 67 -3.49 -2.90 10.98
CA VAL A 67 -3.33 -2.42 12.36
C VAL A 67 -2.01 -1.65 12.52
N GLY A 68 -0.90 -2.22 12.06
CA GLY A 68 0.42 -1.61 12.19
C GLY A 68 0.51 -0.26 11.48
N THR A 69 -0.02 -0.18 10.26
CA THR A 69 -0.02 1.07 9.47
C THR A 69 -0.94 2.12 10.06
N LEU A 70 -2.14 1.74 10.54
CA LEU A 70 -3.07 2.67 11.21
C LEU A 70 -2.44 3.24 12.48
N VAL A 71 -1.82 2.40 13.32
CA VAL A 71 -1.13 2.87 14.52
C VAL A 71 -0.03 3.86 14.14
N GLY A 72 0.81 3.53 13.16
CA GLY A 72 1.91 4.40 12.72
C GLY A 72 1.43 5.74 12.17
N VAL A 73 0.41 5.74 11.32
CA VAL A 73 -0.15 6.95 10.71
C VAL A 73 -0.91 7.78 11.74
N CYS A 74 -1.73 7.16 12.60
CA CYS A 74 -2.50 7.87 13.63
C CYS A 74 -1.61 8.49 14.70
N THR A 75 -0.50 7.84 15.06
CA THR A 75 0.51 8.41 15.96
C THR A 75 1.09 9.69 15.36
N LYS A 76 1.51 9.67 14.10
CA LYS A 76 2.03 10.85 13.39
C LYS A 76 0.96 11.94 13.21
N ALA A 77 -0.28 11.54 12.99
CA ALA A 77 -1.42 12.45 12.86
C ALA A 77 -1.84 13.09 14.20
N LYS A 78 -1.33 12.60 15.33
CA LYS A 78 -1.78 12.95 16.70
C LYS A 78 -3.29 12.68 16.86
N MET A 79 -3.75 11.55 16.34
CA MET A 79 -5.15 11.08 16.42
C MET A 79 -5.33 9.99 17.48
N MET A 80 -4.32 9.74 18.30
CA MET A 80 -4.40 8.83 19.43
C MET A 80 -4.72 9.60 20.72
N ASP A 81 -5.58 9.00 21.54
CA ASP A 81 -5.87 9.48 22.89
C ASP A 81 -4.68 9.22 23.83
N GLU A 82 -4.70 9.86 25.04
CA GLU A 82 -3.72 9.65 26.11
C GLU A 82 -3.59 8.18 26.55
N ASN A 83 -4.63 7.37 26.31
CA ASN A 83 -4.68 5.94 26.59
C ASN A 83 -4.23 5.06 25.40
N GLY A 84 -3.69 5.65 24.34
CA GLY A 84 -3.25 4.91 23.15
C GLY A 84 -4.37 4.46 22.22
N ASN A 85 -5.62 4.84 22.48
CA ASN A 85 -6.74 4.44 21.60
C ASN A 85 -6.81 5.32 20.35
N ILE A 86 -7.02 4.66 19.20
CA ILE A 86 -7.22 5.35 17.92
C ILE A 86 -8.70 5.73 17.81
N HIS A 87 -8.94 7.03 17.66
CA HIS A 87 -10.30 7.52 17.44
C HIS A 87 -10.85 6.97 16.10
N ARG A 88 -12.06 6.40 16.14
CA ARG A 88 -12.74 5.83 14.96
C ARG A 88 -12.02 4.65 14.28
N LEU A 89 -11.34 3.83 15.06
CA LEU A 89 -10.66 2.63 14.54
C LEU A 89 -11.63 1.69 13.81
N LYS A 90 -12.85 1.51 14.36
CA LYS A 90 -13.88 0.65 13.77
C LYS A 90 -14.27 1.11 12.37
N GLU A 91 -14.46 2.41 12.17
CA GLU A 91 -14.81 2.97 10.87
C GLU A 91 -13.67 2.83 9.86
N ALA A 92 -12.41 2.93 10.31
CA ALA A 92 -11.24 2.70 9.47
C ALA A 92 -11.19 1.26 8.97
N PHE A 93 -11.39 0.27 9.86
CA PHE A 93 -11.45 -1.15 9.47
C PHE A 93 -12.65 -1.45 8.56
N MET A 94 -13.80 -0.83 8.79
CA MET A 94 -14.95 -0.99 7.90
C MET A 94 -14.65 -0.45 6.49
N ALA A 95 -14.01 0.71 6.40
CA ALA A 95 -13.63 1.28 5.11
C ALA A 95 -12.64 0.39 4.37
N ASP A 96 -11.65 -0.16 5.07
CA ASP A 96 -10.65 -1.10 4.55
C ASP A 96 -11.31 -2.37 4.02
N SER A 97 -12.18 -3.00 4.81
CA SER A 97 -12.91 -4.22 4.43
C SER A 97 -13.82 -4.01 3.22
N ILE A 98 -14.52 -2.87 3.15
CA ILE A 98 -15.37 -2.51 2.00
C ILE A 98 -14.49 -2.30 0.76
N ALA A 99 -13.37 -1.58 0.90
CA ALA A 99 -12.47 -1.32 -0.21
C ALA A 99 -11.83 -2.62 -0.73
N THR A 100 -11.40 -3.51 0.15
CA THR A 100 -10.86 -4.85 -0.21
C THR A 100 -11.91 -5.69 -0.92
N THR A 101 -13.16 -5.69 -0.44
CA THR A 101 -14.26 -6.44 -1.08
C THR A 101 -14.53 -5.90 -2.49
N LEU A 102 -14.62 -4.58 -2.65
CA LEU A 102 -14.81 -3.97 -3.97
C LEU A 102 -13.60 -4.19 -4.88
N GLY A 103 -12.38 -4.13 -4.33
CA GLY A 103 -11.14 -4.45 -5.03
C GLY A 103 -11.14 -5.89 -5.57
N ALA A 104 -11.55 -6.86 -4.75
CA ALA A 104 -11.68 -8.26 -5.16
C ALA A 104 -12.69 -8.44 -6.32
N MET A 105 -13.81 -7.70 -6.31
CA MET A 105 -14.77 -7.71 -7.43
C MET A 105 -14.16 -7.14 -8.71
N LEU A 106 -13.28 -6.16 -8.59
CA LEU A 106 -12.54 -5.56 -9.71
C LEU A 106 -11.34 -6.41 -10.16
N GLY A 107 -10.99 -7.46 -9.41
CA GLY A 107 -9.85 -8.33 -9.70
C GLY A 107 -8.50 -7.77 -9.24
N THR A 108 -8.49 -6.83 -8.28
CA THR A 108 -7.26 -6.34 -7.66
C THR A 108 -6.88 -7.17 -6.44
N SER A 109 -5.65 -7.02 -5.96
CA SER A 109 -5.24 -7.53 -4.65
C SER A 109 -5.94 -6.78 -3.52
N THR A 110 -5.72 -7.22 -2.27
CA THR A 110 -6.23 -6.54 -1.09
C THR A 110 -5.92 -5.05 -1.10
N THR A 111 -6.86 -4.25 -0.61
CA THR A 111 -6.71 -2.80 -0.46
C THR A 111 -6.41 -2.53 1.00
N THR A 112 -5.22 -2.04 1.31
CA THR A 112 -4.77 -1.77 2.68
C THR A 112 -4.30 -0.34 2.84
N THR A 113 -4.17 0.10 4.08
CA THR A 113 -3.54 1.38 4.41
C THR A 113 -2.04 1.32 4.21
N TYR A 114 -1.44 2.41 3.71
CA TYR A 114 -0.01 2.51 3.46
C TYR A 114 0.69 3.45 4.46
N VAL A 115 1.86 3.04 4.93
CA VAL A 115 2.71 3.85 5.82
C VAL A 115 3.13 5.17 5.16
N GLU A 116 3.24 5.18 3.83
CA GLU A 116 3.54 6.37 3.02
C GLU A 116 2.50 7.49 3.21
N SER A 117 1.28 7.16 3.60
CA SER A 117 0.24 8.13 3.98
C SER A 117 0.71 9.05 5.11
N ALA A 118 1.64 8.59 5.97
CA ALA A 118 2.24 9.40 7.00
C ALA A 118 3.01 10.62 6.45
N ALA A 119 3.53 10.53 5.22
CA ALA A 119 4.17 11.67 4.56
C ALA A 119 3.15 12.75 4.21
N GLY A 120 1.99 12.37 3.70
CA GLY A 120 0.87 13.29 3.43
C GLY A 120 0.33 13.95 4.70
N VAL A 121 0.20 13.16 5.78
CA VAL A 121 -0.23 13.65 7.10
C VAL A 121 0.78 14.65 7.67
N ALA A 122 2.08 14.41 7.52
CA ALA A 122 3.15 15.31 7.95
C ALA A 122 3.12 16.66 7.22
N GLN A 123 2.61 16.68 5.98
CA GLN A 123 2.40 17.90 5.18
C GLN A 123 1.07 18.60 5.50
N GLY A 124 0.29 18.10 6.45
CA GLY A 124 -0.98 18.69 6.90
C GLY A 124 -2.24 18.06 6.29
N GLY A 125 -2.11 17.00 5.48
CA GLY A 125 -3.24 16.26 4.91
C GLY A 125 -3.93 15.39 5.96
N ARG A 126 -5.04 15.88 6.55
CA ARG A 126 -5.74 15.20 7.65
C ARG A 126 -7.25 15.04 7.40
N THR A 127 -7.69 15.27 6.21
CA THR A 127 -9.12 15.26 5.86
C THR A 127 -9.39 14.26 4.73
N GLY A 128 -10.65 13.82 4.60
CA GLY A 128 -11.09 12.97 3.50
C GLY A 128 -10.84 13.61 2.11
N MET A 129 -10.75 14.94 2.03
CA MET A 129 -10.40 15.63 0.79
C MET A 129 -9.00 15.23 0.28
N THR A 130 -8.04 15.04 1.20
CA THR A 130 -6.72 14.55 0.84
C THR A 130 -6.80 13.17 0.19
N ALA A 131 -7.61 12.26 0.76
CA ALA A 131 -7.83 10.94 0.19
C ALA A 131 -8.48 10.99 -1.20
N LEU A 132 -9.45 11.89 -1.42
CA LEU A 132 -10.07 12.09 -2.74
C LEU A 132 -9.06 12.60 -3.78
N VAL A 133 -8.19 13.52 -3.40
CA VAL A 133 -7.12 14.01 -4.31
C VAL A 133 -6.16 12.89 -4.66
N VAL A 134 -5.75 12.08 -3.68
CA VAL A 134 -4.89 10.91 -3.92
C VAL A 134 -5.58 9.91 -4.86
N ALA A 135 -6.85 9.61 -4.64
CA ALA A 135 -7.64 8.75 -5.53
C ALA A 135 -7.68 9.31 -6.97
N GLY A 136 -7.88 10.63 -7.11
CA GLY A 136 -7.81 11.31 -8.42
C GLY A 136 -6.44 11.17 -9.09
N CYS A 137 -5.36 11.29 -8.33
CA CYS A 137 -4.00 11.06 -8.85
C CYS A 137 -3.81 9.61 -9.31
N PHE A 138 -4.36 8.61 -8.61
CA PHE A 138 -4.31 7.23 -9.06
C PHE A 138 -5.10 7.00 -10.35
N VAL A 139 -6.28 7.63 -10.50
CA VAL A 139 -7.04 7.56 -11.76
C VAL A 139 -6.23 8.15 -12.93
N VAL A 140 -5.58 9.29 -12.72
CA VAL A 140 -4.68 9.88 -13.73
C VAL A 140 -3.50 8.94 -14.01
N ALA A 141 -2.93 8.31 -12.98
CA ALA A 141 -1.81 7.38 -13.14
C ALA A 141 -2.15 6.14 -13.98
N LEU A 142 -3.42 5.72 -14.06
CA LEU A 142 -3.85 4.62 -14.94
C LEU A 142 -3.53 4.90 -16.42
N PHE A 143 -3.62 6.14 -16.85
CA PHE A 143 -3.27 6.53 -18.22
C PHE A 143 -1.75 6.52 -18.47
N PHE A 144 -0.95 6.62 -17.41
CA PHE A 144 0.51 6.53 -17.44
C PHE A 144 1.03 5.13 -17.10
N SER A 145 0.16 4.13 -17.12
CA SER A 145 0.50 2.73 -16.84
C SER A 145 1.75 2.22 -17.57
N PRO A 146 1.97 2.47 -18.89
CA PRO A 146 3.18 1.99 -19.57
C PRO A 146 4.47 2.59 -19.00
N LEU A 147 4.40 3.84 -18.56
CA LEU A 147 5.56 4.51 -17.93
C LEU A 147 5.92 3.82 -16.61
N PHE A 148 4.93 3.55 -15.75
CA PHE A 148 5.16 2.86 -14.48
C PHE A 148 5.63 1.41 -14.68
N LEU A 149 5.07 0.70 -15.65
CA LEU A 149 5.47 -0.67 -15.99
C LEU A 149 6.86 -0.74 -16.63
N SER A 150 7.39 0.37 -17.11
CA SER A 150 8.75 0.47 -17.63
C SER A 150 9.80 0.59 -16.52
N ILE A 151 9.40 0.83 -15.27
CA ILE A 151 10.33 0.96 -14.14
C ILE A 151 10.87 -0.44 -13.79
N PRO A 152 12.18 -0.68 -13.92
CA PRO A 152 12.74 -1.98 -13.60
C PRO A 152 12.74 -2.22 -12.08
N SER A 153 12.62 -3.49 -11.68
CA SER A 153 12.65 -3.90 -10.27
C SER A 153 13.97 -3.48 -9.56
N ALA A 154 15.07 -3.39 -10.31
CA ALA A 154 16.34 -2.90 -9.78
C ALA A 154 16.27 -1.41 -9.33
N ALA A 155 15.37 -0.61 -9.90
CA ALA A 155 15.16 0.78 -9.50
C ALA A 155 14.25 0.90 -8.26
N THR A 156 13.32 -0.02 -8.08
CA THR A 156 12.36 0.01 -6.96
C THR A 156 12.88 -0.71 -5.71
N ALA A 157 13.76 -1.71 -5.85
CA ALA A 157 14.28 -2.49 -4.74
C ALA A 157 14.94 -1.64 -3.64
N PRO A 158 15.81 -0.66 -3.92
CA PRO A 158 16.38 0.21 -2.88
C PRO A 158 15.32 1.04 -2.15
N ALA A 159 14.27 1.49 -2.87
CA ALA A 159 13.17 2.22 -2.27
C ALA A 159 12.38 1.34 -1.28
N LEU A 160 12.09 0.09 -1.66
CA LEU A 160 11.42 -0.88 -0.79
C LEU A 160 12.24 -1.21 0.46
N ILE A 161 13.58 -1.31 0.34
CA ILE A 161 14.46 -1.50 1.50
C ILE A 161 14.35 -0.32 2.46
N ILE A 162 14.37 0.91 1.95
CA ILE A 162 14.24 2.12 2.77
C ILE A 162 12.88 2.15 3.47
N VAL A 163 11.80 1.84 2.76
CA VAL A 163 10.45 1.76 3.34
C VAL A 163 10.41 0.68 4.44
N GLY A 164 10.96 -0.51 4.20
CA GLY A 164 11.07 -1.57 5.20
C GLY A 164 11.82 -1.11 6.46
N LEU A 165 12.93 -0.39 6.31
CA LEU A 165 13.67 0.17 7.43
C LEU A 165 12.86 1.20 8.23
N LEU A 166 12.09 2.06 7.55
CA LEU A 166 11.20 3.02 8.20
C LEU A 166 10.05 2.34 8.96
N MET A 167 9.55 1.22 8.45
CA MET A 167 8.56 0.39 9.17
C MET A 167 9.17 -0.24 10.42
N MET A 168 10.39 -0.75 10.34
CA MET A 168 11.11 -1.33 11.48
C MET A 168 11.43 -0.29 12.57
N GLU A 169 11.47 0.99 12.25
CA GLU A 169 11.72 2.04 13.27
C GLU A 169 10.65 2.05 14.36
N GLN A 170 9.43 1.63 14.05
CA GLN A 170 8.33 1.54 15.02
C GLN A 170 8.55 0.46 16.08
N VAL A 171 9.32 -0.58 15.77
CA VAL A 171 9.68 -1.66 16.70
C VAL A 171 10.46 -1.13 17.92
N LYS A 172 11.20 -0.03 17.76
CA LYS A 172 11.92 0.61 18.88
C LYS A 172 11.01 1.15 19.98
N ASN A 173 9.74 1.37 19.66
CA ASN A 173 8.77 1.91 20.61
C ASN A 173 8.08 0.82 21.43
N ILE A 174 8.39 -0.45 21.17
CA ILE A 174 7.83 -1.60 21.90
C ILE A 174 8.70 -1.80 23.16
N PRO A 175 8.12 -1.70 24.38
CA PRO A 175 8.83 -1.97 25.61
C PRO A 175 9.05 -3.48 25.77
N PHE A 176 10.16 -4.00 25.25
CA PHE A 176 10.52 -5.42 25.38
C PHE A 176 10.86 -5.86 26.78
N ASP A 177 11.01 -4.92 27.73
CA ASP A 177 11.31 -5.21 29.12
C ASP A 177 10.07 -5.65 29.92
N ASP A 178 8.88 -5.43 29.41
CA ASP A 178 7.60 -5.83 30.02
C ASP A 178 6.90 -6.89 29.19
N PHE A 179 7.11 -8.16 29.52
CA PHE A 179 6.51 -9.31 28.84
C PHE A 179 4.99 -9.41 28.97
N SER A 180 4.35 -8.55 29.78
CA SER A 180 2.90 -8.55 29.95
C SER A 180 2.18 -7.59 28.99
N GLU A 181 2.91 -6.67 28.34
CA GLU A 181 2.35 -5.69 27.39
C GLU A 181 2.91 -5.82 25.97
N SER A 182 3.85 -6.73 25.72
CA SER A 182 4.45 -6.96 24.40
C SER A 182 3.76 -8.04 23.58
#